data_f2ccf0e8a566d859a92c20809a05d6be
#
_entry.id   f2ccf0e8a566d859a92c20809a05d6be
#
_cell.length_a   1.000
_cell.length_b   1.000
_cell.length_c   1.000
_cell.angle_alpha   90.00
_cell.angle_beta   90.00
_cell.angle_gamma   90.00
#
_symmetry.space_group_name_H-M   'P 1'
#
loop_
_entity.id
_entity.type
_entity.pdbx_description
1 polymer ?
#
loop_
_entity_poly.entity_id
_entity_poly.type
_entity_poly.pdbx_seq_one_letter_code
_entity_poly.pdbx_strand_id
1 'polypeptide(L)'
;KYEPAAVVKLLESSACSTNILAEVGENVFPIEFKEEGGHDDHGEEGHDDHDDEEGHDDEEGHEGHGHGAYDPHFWFDPNRVIYAAEYIEGKLVELDPSNTASYESAGSAYTDELKGLVGQVSDLISTVPSQNRKLITTHESLGYLEAKFGLEVLSTIIPNLDSNNEISPSQLVGVIAVSYTHLRAHETSH
;
A
#
# COMPACT_ATOMS: atom_id res chain seq x y z
N LYS A 1 6.82 8.70 3.73
CA LYS A 1 7.99 7.81 3.83
C LYS A 1 7.49 6.38 3.83
N TYR A 2 7.96 5.59 2.87
CA TYR A 2 7.53 4.19 2.67
C TYR A 2 8.47 3.19 3.35
N GLU A 3 9.64 3.67 3.76
CA GLU A 3 10.69 2.83 4.31
C GLU A 3 10.54 2.66 5.81
N PRO A 4 10.83 1.46 6.35
CA PRO A 4 10.89 1.26 7.78
C PRO A 4 11.85 2.26 8.44
N ALA A 5 11.47 2.79 9.60
CA ALA A 5 12.26 3.79 10.32
C ALA A 5 13.73 3.36 10.56
N ALA A 6 13.97 2.04 10.68
CA ALA A 6 15.31 1.46 10.82
C ALA A 6 16.16 1.68 9.56
N VAL A 7 15.58 1.56 8.35
CA VAL A 7 16.30 1.78 7.08
C VAL A 7 16.65 3.26 6.94
N VAL A 8 15.71 4.16 7.25
CA VAL A 8 15.95 5.61 7.23
C VAL A 8 17.09 5.98 8.18
N LYS A 9 17.05 5.50 9.44
CA LYS A 9 18.14 5.73 10.41
C LYS A 9 19.47 5.15 9.96
N LEU A 10 19.47 3.99 9.30
CA LEU A 10 20.69 3.40 8.75
C LEU A 10 21.28 4.27 7.64
N LEU A 11 20.45 4.78 6.74
CA LEU A 11 20.85 5.68 5.66
C LEU A 11 21.39 7.00 6.21
N GLU A 12 20.72 7.60 7.19
CA GLU A 12 21.15 8.84 7.87
C GLU A 12 22.47 8.65 8.62
N SER A 13 22.70 7.47 9.20
CA SER A 13 23.96 7.15 9.90
C SER A 13 25.09 6.71 8.97
N SER A 14 24.77 6.38 7.72
CA SER A 14 25.77 6.03 6.72
C SER A 14 26.48 7.30 6.23
N ALA A 15 27.74 7.17 5.85
CA ALA A 15 28.48 8.26 5.22
C ALA A 15 28.04 8.54 3.76
N CYS A 16 26.91 7.96 3.33
CA CYS A 16 26.37 8.20 2.01
C CYS A 16 25.87 9.64 1.88
N SER A 17 26.30 10.29 0.82
CA SER A 17 25.79 11.61 0.47
C SER A 17 24.30 11.48 0.12
N THR A 18 23.47 12.38 0.66
CA THR A 18 22.04 12.46 0.31
C THR A 18 21.81 12.70 -1.18
N ASN A 19 22.82 13.17 -1.90
CA ASN A 19 22.75 13.43 -3.35
C ASN A 19 22.66 12.15 -4.21
N ILE A 20 22.95 10.98 -3.63
CA ILE A 20 22.84 9.68 -4.32
C ILE A 20 21.60 8.87 -3.87
N LEU A 21 20.80 9.43 -2.98
CA LEU A 21 19.55 8.83 -2.55
C LEU A 21 18.41 9.22 -3.50
N ALA A 22 17.77 8.23 -4.09
CA ALA A 22 16.60 8.43 -4.95
C ALA A 22 15.35 7.91 -4.24
N GLU A 23 14.45 8.82 -3.87
CA GLU A 23 13.17 8.48 -3.22
C GLU A 23 12.12 8.14 -4.27
N VAL A 24 12.06 6.87 -4.66
CA VAL A 24 11.18 6.38 -5.73
C VAL A 24 9.70 6.48 -5.33
N GLY A 25 9.37 6.16 -4.08
CA GLY A 25 8.00 6.08 -3.60
C GLY A 25 7.18 7.37 -3.76
N GLU A 26 7.81 8.55 -3.63
CA GLU A 26 7.13 9.84 -3.82
C GLU A 26 6.82 10.14 -5.30
N ASN A 27 7.54 9.49 -6.21
CA ASN A 27 7.45 9.74 -7.64
C ASN A 27 6.52 8.77 -8.40
N VAL A 28 5.82 7.88 -7.67
CA VAL A 28 4.91 6.90 -8.26
C VAL A 28 3.43 7.26 -8.08
N PHE A 29 3.12 8.50 -7.71
CA PHE A 29 1.74 8.96 -7.40
C PHE A 29 1.07 8.03 -6.39
N PRO A 30 1.57 7.96 -5.16
CA PRO A 30 1.12 7.02 -4.16
C PRO A 30 -0.35 7.19 -3.80
N ILE A 31 -1.01 6.09 -3.41
CA ILE A 31 -2.35 6.12 -2.83
C ILE A 31 -2.24 6.10 -1.30
N GLU A 32 -3.20 6.71 -0.64
CA GLU A 32 -3.29 6.66 0.81
C GLU A 32 -3.59 5.23 1.27
N PHE A 33 -2.97 4.84 2.37
CA PHE A 33 -3.25 3.56 3.00
C PHE A 33 -4.61 3.64 3.68
N LYS A 34 -5.53 2.75 3.32
CA LYS A 34 -6.83 2.64 3.98
C LYS A 34 -6.68 1.70 5.17
N GLU A 35 -6.68 2.24 6.38
CA GLU A 35 -6.86 1.40 7.56
C GLU A 35 -8.29 0.86 7.57
N GLU A 36 -8.47 -0.44 7.26
CA GLU A 36 -9.74 -1.11 7.52
C GLU A 36 -9.84 -1.38 9.01
N GLY A 37 -10.72 -0.66 9.72
CA GLY A 37 -11.09 -1.06 11.08
C GLY A 37 -11.22 0.02 12.13
N GLY A 38 -11.77 1.16 11.81
CA GLY A 38 -12.40 2.00 12.80
C GLY A 38 -13.92 1.94 12.64
N HIS A 39 -14.59 1.05 13.34
CA HIS A 39 -16.02 1.21 13.59
C HIS A 39 -16.16 2.42 14.52
N ASP A 40 -16.26 3.60 13.94
CA ASP A 40 -16.74 4.78 14.63
C ASP A 40 -18.24 4.62 14.85
N ASP A 41 -18.60 3.79 15.84
CA ASP A 41 -19.90 3.81 16.48
C ASP A 41 -19.91 4.98 17.51
N HIS A 42 -19.92 6.21 16.98
CA HIS A 42 -20.21 7.37 17.80
C HIS A 42 -21.72 7.45 18.02
N GLY A 43 -22.21 6.69 19.02
CA GLY A 43 -23.47 6.96 19.66
C GLY A 43 -23.40 8.36 20.27
N GLU A 44 -24.28 9.26 19.76
CA GLU A 44 -24.61 10.54 20.40
C GLU A 44 -25.24 10.26 21.76
N GLU A 45 -24.50 10.43 22.85
CA GLU A 45 -25.09 10.73 24.15
C GLU A 45 -24.38 11.95 24.73
N GLY A 46 -25.17 13.03 24.85
CA GLY A 46 -24.74 14.24 25.47
C GLY A 46 -24.50 14.07 26.98
N HIS A 47 -23.49 14.73 27.47
CA HIS A 47 -23.34 15.03 28.88
C HIS A 47 -22.82 16.45 29.07
N ASP A 48 -23.60 17.15 29.94
CA ASP A 48 -23.44 18.49 30.44
C ASP A 48 -22.13 18.75 31.20
N ASP A 49 -21.76 20.00 31.16
CA ASP A 49 -20.90 20.81 32.01
C ASP A 49 -20.27 20.16 33.26
N HIS A 50 -18.97 20.26 33.36
CA HIS A 50 -18.24 20.59 34.59
C HIS A 50 -16.92 21.29 34.27
N ASP A 51 -16.85 22.57 34.60
CA ASP A 51 -15.60 23.31 34.87
C ASP A 51 -14.85 22.63 36.01
N ASP A 52 -13.54 22.45 35.80
CA ASP A 52 -12.52 22.64 36.83
C ASP A 52 -11.11 22.64 36.18
N GLU A 53 -10.44 23.76 36.34
CA GLU A 53 -9.05 24.02 36.01
C GLU A 53 -8.16 23.19 36.94
N GLU A 54 -7.22 22.41 36.36
CA GLU A 54 -5.84 22.30 36.89
C GLU A 54 -4.95 21.62 35.83
N GLY A 55 -3.87 22.31 35.47
CA GLY A 55 -2.89 21.87 34.49
C GLY A 55 -2.01 20.75 35.02
N HIS A 56 -1.76 19.80 34.17
CA HIS A 56 -0.59 18.93 34.24
C HIS A 56 0.05 18.88 32.85
N ASP A 57 1.20 19.55 32.72
CA ASP A 57 2.19 19.33 31.70
C ASP A 57 2.81 17.95 31.96
N ASP A 58 2.42 16.97 31.17
CA ASP A 58 3.18 15.75 30.95
C ASP A 58 3.28 15.54 29.44
N GLU A 59 4.29 16.16 28.84
CA GLU A 59 4.79 15.83 27.50
C GLU A 59 5.46 14.44 27.56
N GLU A 60 4.71 13.38 27.68
CA GLU A 60 5.14 12.06 27.22
C GLU A 60 4.64 11.86 25.81
N GLY A 61 5.55 12.13 24.84
CA GLY A 61 5.34 11.88 23.43
C GLY A 61 4.94 10.43 23.20
N HIS A 62 3.67 10.20 22.96
CA HIS A 62 3.24 9.01 22.26
C HIS A 62 3.88 9.06 20.87
N GLU A 63 5.06 8.43 20.73
CA GLU A 63 5.56 8.01 19.44
C GLU A 63 4.51 7.06 18.86
N GLY A 64 3.47 7.63 18.25
CA GLY A 64 2.54 6.91 17.42
C GLY A 64 3.37 6.16 16.39
N HIS A 65 3.27 4.85 16.38
CA HIS A 65 3.78 4.01 15.32
C HIS A 65 3.06 4.43 14.03
N GLY A 66 3.61 5.49 13.38
CA GLY A 66 3.07 6.00 12.13
C GLY A 66 3.27 4.95 11.06
N HIS A 67 2.25 4.15 10.82
CA HIS A 67 2.08 3.48 9.55
C HIS A 67 2.14 4.59 8.50
N GLY A 68 3.04 4.46 7.50
CA GLY A 68 3.21 5.51 6.49
C GLY A 68 1.84 5.88 5.93
N ALA A 69 1.58 7.17 5.71
CA ALA A 69 0.30 7.67 5.21
C ALA A 69 -0.08 7.08 3.84
N TYR A 70 0.82 6.35 3.21
CA TYR A 70 0.67 5.82 1.85
C TYR A 70 0.97 4.31 1.79
N ASP A 71 0.23 3.62 0.93
CA ASP A 71 0.44 2.21 0.63
C ASP A 71 1.80 2.01 -0.09
N PRO A 72 2.72 1.21 0.46
CA PRO A 72 4.03 0.97 -0.15
C PRO A 72 3.99 0.03 -1.35
N HIS A 73 2.90 -0.69 -1.58
CA HIS A 73 2.82 -1.82 -2.53
C HIS A 73 2.54 -1.39 -3.98
N PHE A 74 3.11 -0.26 -4.41
CA PHE A 74 2.84 0.35 -5.72
C PHE A 74 3.16 -0.58 -6.92
N TRP A 75 4.03 -1.56 -6.74
CA TRP A 75 4.43 -2.51 -7.80
C TRP A 75 3.29 -3.44 -8.26
N PHE A 76 2.16 -3.47 -7.56
CA PHE A 76 0.96 -4.16 -8.02
C PHE A 76 0.17 -3.38 -9.10
N ASP A 77 0.54 -2.14 -9.39
CA ASP A 77 0.12 -1.41 -10.60
C ASP A 77 1.33 -1.20 -11.53
N PRO A 78 1.39 -1.89 -12.69
CA PRO A 78 2.53 -1.74 -13.60
C PRO A 78 2.75 -0.30 -14.10
N ASN A 79 1.71 0.57 -14.12
CA ASN A 79 1.92 1.98 -14.45
C ASN A 79 2.75 2.70 -13.39
N ARG A 80 2.62 2.32 -12.12
CA ARG A 80 3.43 2.88 -11.04
C ARG A 80 4.88 2.44 -11.16
N VAL A 81 5.08 1.21 -11.64
CA VAL A 81 6.44 0.71 -11.94
C VAL A 81 7.05 1.45 -13.13
N ILE A 82 6.26 1.84 -14.14
CA ILE A 82 6.72 2.70 -15.24
C ILE A 82 7.23 4.04 -14.68
N TYR A 83 6.46 4.73 -13.85
CA TYR A 83 6.91 5.99 -13.22
C TYR A 83 8.19 5.82 -12.40
N ALA A 84 8.28 4.72 -11.65
CA ALA A 84 9.49 4.38 -10.90
C ALA A 84 10.71 4.21 -11.83
N ALA A 85 10.54 3.49 -12.93
CA ALA A 85 11.60 3.25 -13.91
C ALA A 85 12.05 4.55 -14.58
N GLU A 86 11.11 5.38 -15.03
CA GLU A 86 11.40 6.70 -15.63
C GLU A 86 12.12 7.63 -14.66
N TYR A 87 11.72 7.64 -13.38
CA TYR A 87 12.40 8.42 -12.36
C TYR A 87 13.84 7.94 -12.11
N ILE A 88 14.04 6.61 -12.01
CA ILE A 88 15.37 6.01 -11.84
C ILE A 88 16.25 6.29 -13.06
N GLU A 89 15.71 6.16 -14.28
CA GLU A 89 16.42 6.50 -15.52
C GLU A 89 16.92 7.93 -15.49
N GLY A 90 16.03 8.91 -15.16
CA GLY A 90 16.41 10.30 -15.04
C GLY A 90 17.55 10.53 -14.04
N LYS A 91 17.52 9.85 -12.88
CA LYS A 91 18.59 9.94 -11.88
C LYS A 91 19.91 9.33 -12.36
N LEU A 92 19.87 8.23 -13.10
CA LEU A 92 21.06 7.63 -13.70
C LEU A 92 21.68 8.56 -14.76
N VAL A 93 20.87 9.20 -15.59
CA VAL A 93 21.32 10.19 -16.58
C VAL A 93 21.97 11.41 -15.90
N GLU A 94 21.36 11.90 -14.80
CA GLU A 94 21.95 13.00 -14.01
C GLU A 94 23.31 12.64 -13.41
N LEU A 95 23.47 11.42 -12.89
CA LEU A 95 24.68 10.96 -12.21
C LEU A 95 25.79 10.54 -13.18
N ASP A 96 25.43 9.99 -14.34
CA ASP A 96 26.36 9.49 -15.34
C ASP A 96 25.93 9.87 -16.77
N PRO A 97 26.09 11.14 -17.15
CA PRO A 97 25.68 11.63 -18.47
C PRO A 97 26.40 10.94 -19.65
N SER A 98 27.54 10.33 -19.40
CA SER A 98 28.30 9.64 -20.46
C SER A 98 27.61 8.38 -20.99
N ASN A 99 26.69 7.79 -20.18
CA ASN A 99 25.93 6.59 -20.51
C ASN A 99 24.44 6.86 -20.79
N THR A 100 24.05 8.12 -21.01
CA THR A 100 22.66 8.55 -21.24
C THR A 100 21.94 7.66 -22.25
N ALA A 101 22.50 7.45 -23.44
CA ALA A 101 21.87 6.66 -24.49
C ALA A 101 21.61 5.20 -24.09
N SER A 102 22.45 4.64 -23.23
CA SER A 102 22.29 3.27 -22.71
C SER A 102 21.12 3.22 -21.71
N TYR A 103 21.01 4.20 -20.80
CA TYR A 103 19.94 4.28 -19.83
C TYR A 103 18.59 4.51 -20.49
N GLU A 104 18.49 5.46 -21.42
CA GLU A 104 17.26 5.74 -22.19
C GLU A 104 16.83 4.53 -23.01
N SER A 105 17.75 3.82 -23.65
CA SER A 105 17.43 2.61 -24.41
C SER A 105 16.90 1.49 -23.51
N ALA A 106 17.53 1.26 -22.37
CA ALA A 106 17.12 0.23 -21.41
C ALA A 106 15.77 0.59 -20.75
N GLY A 107 15.60 1.84 -20.33
CA GLY A 107 14.37 2.33 -19.73
C GLY A 107 13.19 2.27 -20.69
N SER A 108 13.37 2.69 -21.95
CA SER A 108 12.34 2.59 -22.97
C SER A 108 11.93 1.13 -23.23
N ALA A 109 12.88 0.22 -23.36
CA ALA A 109 12.58 -1.19 -23.56
C ALA A 109 11.77 -1.78 -22.38
N TYR A 110 12.18 -1.49 -21.14
CA TYR A 110 11.51 -1.97 -19.94
C TYR A 110 10.10 -1.38 -19.79
N THR A 111 9.93 -0.07 -20.03
CA THR A 111 8.61 0.57 -19.93
C THR A 111 7.65 0.06 -21.01
N ASP A 112 8.13 -0.30 -22.19
CA ASP A 112 7.30 -0.91 -23.24
C ASP A 112 6.84 -2.32 -22.87
N GLU A 113 7.68 -3.12 -22.22
CA GLU A 113 7.27 -4.42 -21.65
C GLU A 113 6.19 -4.24 -20.57
N LEU A 114 6.35 -3.26 -19.67
CA LEU A 114 5.36 -2.95 -18.63
C LEU A 114 4.01 -2.48 -19.21
N LYS A 115 4.01 -1.64 -20.26
CA LYS A 115 2.79 -1.25 -20.97
C LYS A 115 2.07 -2.47 -21.57
N GLY A 116 2.84 -3.41 -22.13
CA GLY A 116 2.30 -4.69 -22.58
C GLY A 116 1.67 -5.50 -21.45
N LEU A 117 2.32 -5.51 -20.27
CA LEU A 117 1.80 -6.20 -19.08
C LEU A 117 0.49 -5.60 -18.58
N VAL A 118 0.34 -4.26 -18.59
CA VAL A 118 -0.94 -3.60 -18.24
C VAL A 118 -2.09 -4.16 -19.06
N GLY A 119 -1.90 -4.30 -20.38
CA GLY A 119 -2.91 -4.87 -21.28
C GLY A 119 -3.23 -6.32 -20.92
N GLN A 120 -2.21 -7.16 -20.75
CA GLN A 120 -2.37 -8.59 -20.44
C GLN A 120 -3.11 -8.79 -19.11
N VAL A 121 -2.76 -8.06 -18.06
CA VAL A 121 -3.44 -8.15 -16.77
C VAL A 121 -4.90 -7.68 -16.87
N SER A 122 -5.14 -6.58 -17.58
CA SER A 122 -6.49 -6.07 -17.82
C SER A 122 -7.36 -7.10 -18.54
N ASP A 123 -6.84 -7.73 -19.59
CA ASP A 123 -7.54 -8.77 -20.35
C ASP A 123 -7.85 -9.98 -19.49
N LEU A 124 -6.88 -10.46 -18.69
CA LEU A 124 -7.09 -11.57 -17.76
C LEU A 124 -8.18 -11.27 -16.73
N ILE A 125 -8.13 -10.11 -16.08
CA ILE A 125 -9.11 -9.71 -15.07
C ILE A 125 -10.49 -9.51 -15.72
N SER A 126 -10.56 -9.04 -16.97
CA SER A 126 -11.82 -8.86 -17.69
C SER A 126 -12.57 -10.18 -17.92
N THR A 127 -11.87 -11.32 -17.93
CA THR A 127 -12.48 -12.64 -18.03
C THR A 127 -13.26 -13.04 -16.78
N VAL A 128 -12.96 -12.42 -15.63
CA VAL A 128 -13.68 -12.66 -14.38
C VAL A 128 -14.86 -11.69 -14.31
N PRO A 129 -16.10 -12.18 -14.17
CA PRO A 129 -17.27 -11.32 -13.97
C PRO A 129 -17.08 -10.39 -12.77
N SER A 130 -17.53 -9.14 -12.88
CA SER A 130 -17.26 -8.09 -11.87
C SER A 130 -17.71 -8.49 -10.46
N GLN A 131 -18.86 -9.19 -10.34
CA GLN A 131 -19.37 -9.69 -9.06
C GLN A 131 -18.47 -10.75 -8.41
N ASN A 132 -17.56 -11.37 -9.19
CA ASN A 132 -16.65 -12.42 -8.73
C ASN A 132 -15.21 -11.91 -8.52
N ARG A 133 -14.96 -10.62 -8.73
CA ARG A 133 -13.63 -10.01 -8.55
C ARG A 133 -13.35 -9.71 -7.08
N LYS A 134 -13.55 -10.71 -6.22
CA LYS A 134 -13.46 -10.62 -4.77
C LYS A 134 -12.33 -11.49 -4.25
N LEU A 135 -11.55 -10.94 -3.34
CA LEU A 135 -10.35 -11.56 -2.80
C LEU A 135 -10.36 -11.57 -1.28
N ILE A 136 -9.69 -12.53 -0.69
CA ILE A 136 -9.20 -12.52 0.68
C ILE A 136 -7.70 -12.68 0.61
N THR A 137 -6.96 -11.82 1.28
CA THR A 137 -5.50 -11.76 1.22
C THR A 137 -4.88 -12.00 2.59
N THR A 138 -3.58 -12.26 2.60
CA THR A 138 -2.84 -12.48 3.85
C THR A 138 -2.74 -11.20 4.65
N HIS A 139 -2.37 -10.10 4.00
CA HIS A 139 -2.27 -8.76 4.58
C HIS A 139 -2.72 -7.73 3.53
N GLU A 140 -2.93 -6.52 3.98
CA GLU A 140 -3.36 -5.43 3.12
C GLU A 140 -2.20 -4.95 2.22
N SER A 141 -2.24 -5.36 0.96
CA SER A 141 -1.17 -5.07 -0.01
C SER A 141 -1.66 -4.83 -1.43
N LEU A 142 -2.93 -5.04 -1.70
CA LEU A 142 -3.46 -5.02 -3.06
C LEU A 142 -4.22 -3.74 -3.42
N GLY A 143 -4.10 -2.67 -2.63
CA GLY A 143 -4.82 -1.42 -2.85
C GLY A 143 -4.63 -0.82 -4.24
N TYR A 144 -3.41 -0.88 -4.79
CA TYR A 144 -3.15 -0.44 -6.17
C TYR A 144 -3.79 -1.34 -7.22
N LEU A 145 -3.82 -2.65 -6.98
CA LEU A 145 -4.45 -3.62 -7.87
C LEU A 145 -5.98 -3.42 -7.89
N GLU A 146 -6.58 -3.19 -6.71
CA GLU A 146 -8.00 -2.85 -6.58
C GLU A 146 -8.34 -1.59 -7.35
N ALA A 147 -7.60 -0.51 -7.08
CA ALA A 147 -7.83 0.79 -7.72
C ALA A 147 -7.67 0.74 -9.24
N LYS A 148 -6.72 -0.07 -9.74
CA LYS A 148 -6.42 -0.14 -11.17
C LYS A 148 -7.32 -1.07 -11.94
N PHE A 149 -7.64 -2.23 -11.40
CA PHE A 149 -8.28 -3.32 -12.15
C PHE A 149 -9.68 -3.68 -11.64
N GLY A 150 -10.21 -2.99 -10.64
CA GLY A 150 -11.55 -3.20 -10.12
C GLY A 150 -11.72 -4.56 -9.41
N LEU A 151 -10.69 -4.99 -8.71
CA LEU A 151 -10.77 -6.06 -7.73
C LEU A 151 -11.29 -5.49 -6.41
N GLU A 152 -11.83 -6.34 -5.55
CA GLU A 152 -12.32 -5.97 -4.22
C GLU A 152 -11.70 -6.92 -3.19
N VAL A 153 -10.89 -6.40 -2.27
CA VAL A 153 -10.39 -7.15 -1.12
C VAL A 153 -11.44 -7.08 -0.02
N LEU A 154 -12.10 -8.21 0.25
CA LEU A 154 -13.18 -8.30 1.23
C LEU A 154 -12.68 -8.34 2.66
N SER A 155 -11.51 -8.89 2.87
CA SER A 155 -10.88 -9.03 4.18
C SER A 155 -9.42 -9.44 4.06
N THR A 156 -8.66 -9.13 5.10
CA THR A 156 -7.29 -9.60 5.27
C THR A 156 -7.19 -10.53 6.47
N ILE A 157 -6.29 -11.51 6.41
CA ILE A 157 -6.06 -12.42 7.52
C ILE A 157 -5.29 -11.72 8.64
N ILE A 158 -4.30 -10.88 8.25
CA ILE A 158 -3.48 -10.08 9.15
C ILE A 158 -3.83 -8.62 8.88
N PRO A 159 -4.50 -7.91 9.80
CA PRO A 159 -5.02 -6.57 9.55
C PRO A 159 -3.94 -5.47 9.49
N ASN A 160 -2.69 -5.78 9.86
CA ASN A 160 -1.59 -4.82 9.89
C ASN A 160 -0.42 -5.29 9.04
N LEU A 161 0.32 -4.32 8.49
CA LEU A 161 1.61 -4.54 7.81
C LEU A 161 2.69 -5.12 8.74
N ASP A 162 2.47 -5.09 10.05
CA ASP A 162 3.39 -5.60 11.04
C ASP A 162 3.24 -7.12 11.15
N SER A 163 4.14 -7.84 10.47
CA SER A 163 4.17 -9.30 10.40
C SER A 163 4.39 -10.00 11.77
N ASN A 164 4.57 -9.22 12.84
CA ASN A 164 4.74 -9.71 14.21
C ASN A 164 3.40 -9.88 14.96
N ASN A 165 2.28 -9.44 14.38
CA ASN A 165 0.98 -9.63 15.02
C ASN A 165 0.45 -11.04 14.75
N GLU A 166 0.28 -11.80 15.81
CA GLU A 166 -0.40 -13.10 15.76
C GLU A 166 -1.89 -12.89 15.45
N ILE A 167 -2.41 -13.74 14.56
CA ILE A 167 -3.83 -13.74 14.18
C ILE A 167 -4.66 -14.11 15.41
N SER A 168 -5.56 -13.24 15.83
CA SER A 168 -6.48 -13.58 16.91
C SER A 168 -7.55 -14.58 16.43
N PRO A 169 -8.05 -15.46 17.31
CA PRO A 169 -9.14 -16.38 16.95
C PRO A 169 -10.40 -15.68 16.44
N SER A 170 -10.70 -14.47 16.92
CA SER A 170 -11.85 -13.66 16.47
C SER A 170 -11.67 -13.15 15.03
N GLN A 171 -10.47 -12.74 14.65
CA GLN A 171 -10.14 -12.35 13.28
C GLN A 171 -10.29 -13.52 12.32
N LEU A 172 -9.79 -14.69 12.70
CA LEU A 172 -9.94 -15.89 11.88
C LEU A 172 -11.41 -16.28 11.67
N VAL A 173 -12.25 -16.18 12.71
CA VAL A 173 -13.69 -16.41 12.59
C VAL A 173 -14.34 -15.41 11.65
N GLY A 174 -13.96 -14.13 11.69
CA GLY A 174 -14.42 -13.09 10.77
C GLY A 174 -14.08 -13.42 9.32
N VAL A 175 -12.83 -13.76 9.03
CA VAL A 175 -12.39 -14.16 7.69
C VAL A 175 -13.13 -15.39 7.18
N ILE A 176 -13.33 -16.40 8.02
CA ILE A 176 -14.11 -17.59 7.67
C ILE A 176 -15.56 -17.20 7.34
N ALA A 177 -16.20 -16.34 8.12
CA ALA A 177 -17.57 -15.88 7.87
C ALA A 177 -17.69 -15.14 6.53
N VAL A 178 -16.77 -14.22 6.23
CA VAL A 178 -16.70 -13.51 4.95
C VAL A 178 -16.48 -14.47 3.78
N SER A 179 -15.56 -15.43 3.92
CA SER A 179 -15.33 -16.48 2.93
C SER A 179 -16.60 -17.29 2.63
N TYR A 180 -17.33 -17.68 3.67
CA TYR A 180 -18.55 -18.47 3.51
C TYR A 180 -19.68 -17.69 2.83
N THR A 181 -19.84 -16.42 3.17
CA THR A 181 -20.94 -15.59 2.66
C THR A 181 -20.69 -15.11 1.23
N HIS A 182 -19.45 -14.78 0.89
CA HIS A 182 -19.14 -14.11 -0.37
C HIS A 182 -18.46 -14.99 -1.42
N LEU A 183 -17.65 -15.98 -1.02
CA LEU A 183 -16.93 -16.82 -1.97
C LEU A 183 -17.65 -18.14 -2.27
N ARG A 184 -18.39 -18.69 -1.32
CA ARG A 184 -19.10 -19.98 -1.49
C ARG A 184 -20.51 -19.85 -2.04
N ALA A 185 -21.14 -18.68 -1.96
CA ALA A 185 -22.49 -18.44 -2.47
C ALA A 185 -22.59 -18.64 -4.00
N HIS A 186 -21.48 -18.69 -4.72
CA HIS A 186 -21.44 -18.90 -6.16
C HIS A 186 -21.45 -20.37 -6.60
N GLU A 187 -21.20 -21.33 -5.70
CA GLU A 187 -21.25 -22.77 -6.04
C GLU A 187 -22.65 -23.34 -6.12
N THR A 188 -23.68 -22.66 -5.64
CA THR A 188 -25.06 -23.18 -5.56
C THR A 188 -25.99 -22.66 -6.63
N SER A 189 -25.51 -21.92 -7.63
CA SER A 189 -26.31 -21.38 -8.74
C SER A 189 -26.06 -22.18 -10.04
N HIS A 190 -26.43 -23.46 -10.05
CA HIS A 190 -26.59 -24.30 -11.25
C HIS A 190 -27.98 -24.91 -11.30
#